data_1a0f97053fc636f86a83a3a2b36b51b6
#
_entry.id   1a0f97053fc636f86a83a3a2b36b51b6
#
_cell.length_a   1.000
_cell.length_b   1.000
_cell.length_c   1.000
_cell.angle_alpha   90.00
_cell.angle_beta   90.00
_cell.angle_gamma   90.00
#
_symmetry.space_group_name_H-M   'P 1'
#
loop_
_entity.id
_entity.type
_entity.pdbx_description
1 polymer ?
#
loop_
_entity_poly.entity_id
_entity_poly.type
_entity_poly.pdbx_seq_one_letter_code
_entity_poly.pdbx_strand_id
1 'polypeptide(L)'
;KKYPGTSVEFIKDDIRNYEFENCSLITSLFTLQFMPYSSRAQVIQNVYNGLNEGGAFIFGEKIDTSHSRIENMLRTIYYDFKNQKFEYEDIMQKEKTLQNMLKPNSWNEIEVMLDSAGFKAVQSFWQNHLFIGAIAIK
;
A
#
# COMPACT_ATOMS: atom_id res chain seq x y z
N LYS A 1 27.33 13.43 -2.14
CA LYS A 1 26.27 12.57 -2.74
C LYS A 1 26.70 11.12 -2.59
N LYS A 2 25.84 10.27 -2.03
CA LYS A 2 26.11 8.84 -1.82
C LYS A 2 26.09 8.05 -3.15
N TYR A 3 25.40 8.59 -4.16
CA TYR A 3 25.30 8.02 -5.52
C TYR A 3 25.51 9.12 -6.55
N PRO A 4 26.76 9.35 -7.00
CA PRO A 4 27.05 10.34 -8.04
C PRO A 4 26.40 9.88 -9.36
N GLY A 5 25.73 10.81 -10.04
CA GLY A 5 25.04 10.53 -11.30
C GLY A 5 23.53 10.27 -11.18
N THR A 6 22.96 10.15 -9.97
CA THR A 6 21.51 10.07 -9.78
C THR A 6 20.89 11.46 -9.67
N SER A 7 19.82 11.71 -10.42
CA SER A 7 18.93 12.86 -10.25
C SER A 7 17.71 12.45 -9.42
N VAL A 8 17.24 13.37 -8.57
CA VAL A 8 15.98 13.19 -7.81
C VAL A 8 15.13 14.42 -8.11
N GLU A 9 13.92 14.18 -8.55
CA GLU A 9 12.90 15.20 -8.75
C GLU A 9 11.76 14.97 -7.76
N PHE A 10 11.22 16.07 -7.19
CA PHE A 10 10.04 16.04 -6.32
C PHE A 10 8.89 16.68 -7.09
N ILE A 11 7.86 15.86 -7.36
CA ILE A 11 6.65 16.28 -8.06
C ILE A 11 5.51 16.32 -7.05
N LYS A 12 4.82 17.46 -6.97
CA LYS A 12 3.59 17.59 -6.19
C LYS A 12 2.41 17.46 -7.12
N ASP A 13 1.79 16.28 -7.14
CA ASP A 13 0.64 15.99 -8.00
C ASP A 13 -0.34 15.04 -7.30
N ASP A 14 -1.52 14.88 -7.88
CA ASP A 14 -2.48 13.87 -7.49
C ASP A 14 -2.17 12.57 -8.24
N ILE A 15 -1.79 11.54 -7.54
CA ILE A 15 -1.43 10.24 -8.12
C ILE A 15 -2.53 9.64 -9.00
N ARG A 16 -3.80 10.04 -8.80
CA ARG A 16 -4.92 9.58 -9.62
C ARG A 16 -4.84 10.07 -11.07
N ASN A 17 -4.20 11.22 -11.26
CA ASN A 17 -4.04 11.88 -12.55
C ASN A 17 -2.62 11.77 -13.08
N TYR A 18 -1.69 11.22 -12.28
CA TYR A 18 -0.28 11.13 -12.66
C TYR A 18 -0.08 9.98 -13.65
N GLU A 19 0.58 10.30 -14.75
CA GLU A 19 0.97 9.33 -15.77
C GLU A 19 2.41 8.90 -15.52
N PHE A 20 2.58 7.63 -15.19
CA PHE A 20 3.91 7.02 -15.08
C PHE A 20 4.40 6.64 -16.47
N GLU A 21 5.67 6.89 -16.76
CA GLU A 21 6.26 6.55 -18.03
C GLU A 21 7.64 5.92 -17.88
N ASN A 22 7.88 4.85 -18.61
CA ASN A 22 9.20 4.23 -18.76
C ASN A 22 9.87 3.86 -17.43
N CYS A 23 9.10 3.34 -16.48
CA CYS A 23 9.57 2.98 -15.14
C CYS A 23 10.02 1.52 -15.09
N SER A 24 11.20 1.25 -14.54
CA SER A 24 11.63 -0.11 -14.20
C SER A 24 11.13 -0.56 -12.82
N LEU A 25 10.87 0.41 -11.92
CA LEU A 25 10.36 0.19 -10.58
C LEU A 25 9.45 1.34 -10.18
N ILE A 26 8.28 1.01 -9.67
CA ILE A 26 7.39 1.94 -8.98
C ILE A 26 7.18 1.44 -7.55
N THR A 27 7.23 2.34 -6.58
CA THR A 27 6.96 2.00 -5.17
C THR A 27 5.82 2.84 -4.61
N SER A 28 4.96 2.22 -3.81
CA SER A 28 3.86 2.87 -3.10
C SER A 28 3.81 2.39 -1.66
N LEU A 29 4.05 3.28 -0.71
CA LEU A 29 4.06 2.93 0.71
C LEU A 29 2.94 3.65 1.44
N PHE A 30 1.97 2.88 1.93
CA PHE A 30 0.83 3.35 2.73
C PHE A 30 0.03 4.48 2.06
N THR A 31 -0.21 4.36 0.76
CA THR A 31 -0.84 5.40 -0.06
C THR A 31 -2.27 5.02 -0.48
N LEU A 32 -2.45 3.83 -1.07
CA LEU A 32 -3.74 3.40 -1.61
C LEU A 32 -4.83 3.31 -0.54
N GLN A 33 -4.47 2.92 0.66
CA GLN A 33 -5.39 2.81 1.80
C GLN A 33 -6.10 4.14 2.18
N PHE A 34 -5.57 5.28 1.75
CA PHE A 34 -6.18 6.60 1.97
C PHE A 34 -7.02 7.10 0.80
N MET A 35 -7.00 6.38 -0.32
CA MET A 35 -7.74 6.76 -1.51
C MET A 35 -9.17 6.21 -1.49
N PRO A 36 -10.12 6.86 -2.16
CA PRO A 36 -11.44 6.27 -2.43
C PRO A 36 -11.30 4.92 -3.13
N TYR A 37 -12.11 3.93 -2.75
CA TYR A 37 -12.09 2.61 -3.39
C TYR A 37 -12.24 2.69 -4.92
N SER A 38 -13.12 3.59 -5.40
CA SER A 38 -13.41 3.77 -6.82
C SER A 38 -12.23 4.21 -7.68
N SER A 39 -11.17 4.77 -7.08
CA SER A 39 -10.00 5.27 -7.83
C SER A 39 -8.80 4.33 -7.80
N ARG A 40 -8.78 3.32 -6.93
CA ARG A 40 -7.60 2.47 -6.72
C ARG A 40 -7.25 1.61 -7.92
N ALA A 41 -8.25 0.97 -8.52
CA ALA A 41 -8.05 0.16 -9.72
C ALA A 41 -7.45 0.97 -10.87
N GLN A 42 -7.91 2.23 -11.05
CA GLN A 42 -7.34 3.12 -12.05
C GLN A 42 -5.88 3.48 -11.76
N VAL A 43 -5.54 3.76 -10.50
CA VAL A 43 -4.14 4.05 -10.12
C VAL A 43 -3.25 2.84 -10.35
N ILE A 44 -3.70 1.64 -9.99
CA ILE A 44 -2.97 0.39 -10.25
C ILE A 44 -2.81 0.16 -11.75
N GLN A 45 -3.83 0.46 -12.56
CA GLN A 45 -3.75 0.40 -14.02
C GLN A 45 -2.72 1.40 -14.57
N ASN A 46 -2.68 2.64 -14.06
CA ASN A 46 -1.70 3.64 -14.45
C ASN A 46 -0.27 3.19 -14.09
N VAL A 47 -0.09 2.60 -12.92
CA VAL A 47 1.19 1.99 -12.51
C VAL A 47 1.62 0.90 -13.49
N TYR A 48 0.70 -0.03 -13.82
CA TYR A 48 0.98 -1.10 -14.79
C TYR A 48 1.38 -0.53 -16.16
N ASN A 49 0.63 0.44 -16.65
CA ASN A 49 0.90 1.06 -17.95
C ASN A 49 2.28 1.74 -18.02
N GLY A 50 2.66 2.41 -16.94
CA GLY A 50 3.94 3.14 -16.84
C GLY A 50 5.17 2.26 -16.63
N LEU A 51 4.98 1.01 -16.19
CA LEU A 51 6.07 0.06 -16.02
C LEU A 51 6.55 -0.50 -17.38
N ASN A 52 7.84 -0.67 -17.52
CA ASN A 52 8.45 -1.45 -18.60
C ASN A 52 8.12 -2.95 -18.45
N GLU A 53 8.23 -3.71 -19.55
CA GLU A 53 8.15 -5.18 -19.48
C GLU A 53 9.20 -5.72 -18.51
N GLY A 54 8.77 -6.60 -17.59
CA GLY A 54 9.59 -7.11 -16.49
C GLY A 54 9.83 -6.10 -15.35
N GLY A 55 9.24 -4.91 -15.43
CA GLY A 55 9.28 -3.91 -14.36
C GLY A 55 8.46 -4.35 -13.14
N ALA A 56 8.80 -3.79 -11.98
CA ALA A 56 8.21 -4.16 -10.70
C ALA A 56 7.41 -3.03 -10.05
N PHE A 57 6.29 -3.39 -9.44
CA PHE A 57 5.55 -2.57 -8.48
C PHE A 57 5.73 -3.14 -7.08
N ILE A 58 6.35 -2.38 -6.18
CA ILE A 58 6.50 -2.74 -4.76
C ILE A 58 5.59 -1.83 -3.95
N PHE A 59 4.76 -2.44 -3.10
CA PHE A 59 3.85 -1.65 -2.28
C PHE A 59 3.75 -2.20 -0.86
N GLY A 60 3.42 -1.29 0.07
CA GLY A 60 3.10 -1.60 1.45
C GLY A 60 1.77 -0.96 1.82
N GLU A 61 0.82 -1.74 2.33
CA GLU A 61 -0.53 -1.29 2.69
C GLU A 61 -1.00 -1.93 3.99
N LYS A 62 -1.90 -1.23 4.69
CA LYS A 62 -2.71 -1.88 5.70
C LYS A 62 -3.82 -2.66 5.00
N ILE A 63 -4.02 -3.89 5.42
CA ILE A 63 -5.08 -4.75 4.91
C ILE A 63 -6.18 -4.99 5.93
N ASP A 64 -7.34 -5.31 5.44
CA ASP A 64 -8.47 -5.81 6.18
C ASP A 64 -8.53 -7.33 6.10
N THR A 65 -9.19 -7.97 7.05
CA THR A 65 -9.42 -9.42 7.01
C THR A 65 -10.90 -9.71 6.79
N SER A 66 -11.19 -10.84 6.14
CA SER A 66 -12.57 -11.31 5.99
C SER A 66 -13.18 -11.87 7.29
N HIS A 67 -12.38 -11.97 8.35
CA HIS A 67 -12.78 -12.58 9.64
C HIS A 67 -12.60 -11.58 10.78
N SER A 68 -13.69 -10.98 11.23
CA SER A 68 -13.70 -9.99 12.32
C SER A 68 -12.99 -10.44 13.58
N ARG A 69 -13.07 -11.74 13.94
CA ARG A 69 -12.37 -12.29 15.10
C ARG A 69 -10.85 -12.24 14.93
N ILE A 70 -10.35 -12.61 13.74
CA ILE A 70 -8.91 -12.57 13.43
C ILE A 70 -8.44 -11.11 13.42
N GLU A 71 -9.20 -10.23 12.80
CA GLU A 71 -8.88 -8.80 12.77
C GLU A 71 -8.77 -8.21 14.17
N ASN A 72 -9.73 -8.48 15.03
CA ASN A 72 -9.71 -8.02 16.43
C ASN A 72 -8.48 -8.54 17.19
N MET A 73 -8.12 -9.81 17.01
CA MET A 73 -6.91 -10.38 17.61
C MET A 73 -5.64 -9.66 17.12
N LEU A 74 -5.48 -9.51 15.81
CA LEU A 74 -4.32 -8.83 15.22
C LEU A 74 -4.25 -7.36 15.64
N ARG A 75 -5.38 -6.69 15.74
CA ARG A 75 -5.48 -5.31 16.22
C ARG A 75 -5.06 -5.18 17.68
N THR A 76 -5.50 -6.10 18.55
CA THR A 76 -5.09 -6.13 19.96
C THR A 76 -3.59 -6.32 20.10
N ILE A 77 -3.01 -7.31 19.41
CA ILE A 77 -1.55 -7.55 19.41
C ILE A 77 -0.79 -6.32 18.88
N TYR A 78 -1.32 -5.65 17.87
CA TYR A 78 -0.73 -4.43 17.33
C TYR A 78 -0.76 -3.28 18.33
N TYR A 79 -1.80 -3.13 19.14
CA TYR A 79 -1.86 -2.12 20.19
C TYR A 79 -0.86 -2.43 21.32
N ASP A 80 -0.74 -3.68 21.73
CA ASP A 80 0.26 -4.12 22.72
C ASP A 80 1.68 -3.83 22.22
N PHE A 81 1.96 -4.10 20.93
CA PHE A 81 3.24 -3.75 20.30
C PHE A 81 3.51 -2.25 20.32
N LYS A 82 2.51 -1.42 20.01
CA LYS A 82 2.63 0.04 20.03
C LYS A 82 2.84 0.57 21.46
N ASN A 83 2.14 0.01 22.43
CA ASN A 83 2.18 0.43 23.83
C ASN A 83 3.55 0.25 24.49
N GLN A 84 4.46 -0.48 23.84
CA GLN A 84 5.88 -0.54 24.26
C GLN A 84 6.63 0.80 24.07
N LYS A 85 6.11 1.72 23.25
CA LYS A 85 6.79 2.97 22.88
C LYS A 85 5.90 4.22 22.96
N PHE A 86 4.59 4.05 23.01
CA PHE A 86 3.61 5.13 23.00
C PHE A 86 2.57 4.89 24.07
N GLU A 87 2.06 5.94 24.67
CA GLU A 87 0.97 5.86 25.63
C GLU A 87 -0.33 5.41 24.94
N TYR A 88 -1.16 4.69 25.67
CA TYR A 88 -2.40 4.11 25.11
C TYR A 88 -3.36 5.21 24.59
N GLU A 89 -3.44 6.32 25.29
CA GLU A 89 -4.24 7.48 24.91
C GLU A 89 -3.84 8.03 23.53
N ASP A 90 -2.54 8.14 23.27
CA ASP A 90 -2.00 8.60 21.98
C ASP A 90 -2.34 7.65 20.85
N ILE A 91 -2.25 6.34 21.13
CA ILE A 91 -2.62 5.29 20.18
C ILE A 91 -4.10 5.42 19.83
N MET A 92 -4.97 5.54 20.81
CA MET A 92 -6.42 5.66 20.60
C MET A 92 -6.81 6.97 19.92
N GLN A 93 -6.14 8.07 20.24
CA GLN A 93 -6.38 9.36 19.56
C GLN A 93 -6.01 9.27 18.08
N LYS A 94 -4.90 8.63 17.75
CA LYS A 94 -4.48 8.41 16.36
C LYS A 94 -5.47 7.50 15.62
N GLU A 95 -5.93 6.42 16.22
CA GLU A 95 -6.94 5.53 15.63
C GLU A 95 -8.24 6.29 15.32
N LYS A 96 -8.74 7.11 16.25
CA LYS A 96 -9.92 7.96 16.01
C LYS A 96 -9.72 8.91 14.83
N THR A 97 -8.55 9.54 14.73
CA THR A 97 -8.23 10.45 13.63
C THR A 97 -8.22 9.71 12.29
N LEU A 98 -7.68 8.49 12.26
CA LEU A 98 -7.55 7.71 11.03
C LEU A 98 -8.84 6.96 10.63
N GLN A 99 -9.76 6.75 11.55
CA GLN A 99 -10.95 5.91 11.36
C GLN A 99 -11.77 6.28 10.12
N ASN A 100 -11.89 7.57 9.80
CA ASN A 100 -12.65 8.05 8.64
C ASN A 100 -11.80 8.20 7.37
N MET A 101 -10.49 8.19 7.50
CA MET A 101 -9.54 8.41 6.41
C MET A 101 -9.00 7.10 5.84
N LEU A 102 -8.78 6.13 6.72
CA LEU A 102 -8.18 4.85 6.37
C LEU A 102 -9.26 3.86 5.91
N LYS A 103 -9.10 3.37 4.70
CA LYS A 103 -10.03 2.43 4.06
C LYS A 103 -9.21 1.25 3.50
N PRO A 104 -8.79 0.30 4.35
CA PRO A 104 -8.00 -0.83 3.87
C PRO A 104 -8.82 -1.71 2.92
N ASN A 105 -8.17 -2.33 1.97
CA ASN A 105 -8.69 -3.46 1.21
C ASN A 105 -8.29 -4.77 1.89
N SER A 106 -9.03 -5.83 1.63
CA SER A 106 -8.53 -7.18 1.87
C SER A 106 -7.41 -7.52 0.88
N TRP A 107 -6.58 -8.50 1.25
CA TRP A 107 -5.53 -8.97 0.35
C TRP A 107 -6.11 -9.46 -1.00
N ASN A 108 -7.19 -10.21 -0.96
CA ASN A 108 -7.86 -10.71 -2.16
C ASN A 108 -8.36 -9.59 -3.09
N GLU A 109 -8.90 -8.49 -2.54
CA GLU A 109 -9.31 -7.34 -3.35
C GLU A 109 -8.11 -6.67 -4.04
N ILE A 110 -6.97 -6.62 -3.36
CA ILE A 110 -5.72 -6.09 -3.94
C ILE A 110 -5.25 -7.00 -5.07
N GLU A 111 -5.22 -8.32 -4.85
CA GLU A 111 -4.84 -9.30 -5.89
C GLU A 111 -5.74 -9.18 -7.12
N VAL A 112 -7.05 -9.08 -6.94
CA VAL A 112 -8.01 -8.90 -8.04
C VAL A 112 -7.74 -7.62 -8.84
N MET A 113 -7.42 -6.51 -8.17
CA MET A 113 -7.07 -5.26 -8.86
C MET A 113 -5.78 -5.37 -9.65
N LEU A 114 -4.76 -6.05 -9.10
CA LEU A 114 -3.47 -6.27 -9.76
C LEU A 114 -3.62 -7.19 -10.97
N ASP A 115 -4.33 -8.31 -10.83
CA ASP A 115 -4.60 -9.25 -11.92
C ASP A 115 -5.39 -8.56 -13.04
N SER A 116 -6.43 -7.80 -12.69
CA SER A 116 -7.23 -7.03 -13.64
C SER A 116 -6.43 -5.98 -14.41
N ALA A 117 -5.39 -5.40 -13.79
CA ALA A 117 -4.48 -4.48 -14.45
C ALA A 117 -3.48 -5.19 -15.38
N GLY A 118 -3.28 -6.50 -15.24
CA GLY A 118 -2.43 -7.32 -16.10
C GLY A 118 -1.12 -7.80 -15.48
N PHE A 119 -0.90 -7.61 -14.17
CA PHE A 119 0.30 -8.14 -13.50
C PHE A 119 0.32 -9.68 -13.54
N LYS A 120 1.43 -10.27 -14.01
CA LYS A 120 1.57 -11.71 -14.24
C LYS A 120 1.99 -12.48 -12.99
N ALA A 121 2.68 -11.83 -12.08
CA ALA A 121 3.16 -12.43 -10.84
C ALA A 121 2.99 -11.43 -9.69
N VAL A 122 2.34 -11.88 -8.63
CA VAL A 122 2.12 -11.11 -7.41
C VAL A 122 2.54 -11.96 -6.22
N GLN A 123 3.36 -11.41 -5.33
CA GLN A 123 3.82 -12.11 -4.14
C GLN A 123 3.92 -11.17 -2.95
N SER A 124 3.29 -11.53 -1.85
CA SER A 124 3.59 -10.93 -0.56
C SER A 124 4.94 -11.46 -0.04
N PHE A 125 5.80 -10.57 0.42
CA PHE A 125 7.12 -10.93 0.97
C PHE A 125 7.29 -10.53 2.44
N TRP A 126 6.36 -9.74 2.97
CA TRP A 126 6.37 -9.31 4.36
C TRP A 126 4.95 -9.08 4.87
N GLN A 127 4.72 -9.49 6.12
CA GLN A 127 3.50 -9.17 6.85
C GLN A 127 3.82 -8.90 8.31
N ASN A 128 3.23 -7.86 8.86
CA ASN A 128 3.28 -7.55 10.27
C ASN A 128 1.90 -7.08 10.74
N HIS A 129 1.22 -7.90 11.54
CA HIS A 129 -0.17 -7.71 11.95
C HIS A 129 -1.09 -7.52 10.72
N LEU A 130 -1.69 -6.34 10.59
CA LEU A 130 -2.55 -5.97 9.47
C LEU A 130 -1.81 -5.19 8.35
N PHE A 131 -0.48 -5.18 8.35
CA PHE A 131 0.31 -4.53 7.31
C PHE A 131 0.98 -5.58 6.43
N ILE A 132 0.96 -5.36 5.15
CA ILE A 132 1.56 -6.24 4.15
C ILE A 132 2.52 -5.47 3.26
N GLY A 133 3.61 -6.12 2.87
CA GLY A 133 4.50 -5.69 1.80
C GLY A 133 4.47 -6.70 0.68
N ALA A 134 4.30 -6.24 -0.55
CA ALA A 134 4.17 -7.11 -1.70
C ALA A 134 4.87 -6.54 -2.94
N ILE A 135 5.13 -7.43 -3.89
CA ILE A 135 5.70 -7.13 -5.20
C ILE A 135 4.79 -7.69 -6.28
N ALA A 136 4.61 -6.94 -7.36
CA ALA A 136 3.93 -7.37 -8.57
C ALA A 136 4.82 -7.09 -9.78
N ILE A 137 4.89 -8.02 -10.73
CA ILE A 137 5.73 -7.96 -11.94
C ILE A 137 4.85 -7.85 -13.17
N LYS A 138 5.18 -6.89 -14.05
CA LYS A 138 4.57 -6.72 -15.37
C LYS A 138 5.03 -7.74 -16.38
#